data_fc10627ca01caf1efeb4cd13b21b6da8
#
_entry.id   fc10627ca01caf1efeb4cd13b21b6da8
#
_cell.length_a   1.000
_cell.length_b   1.000
_cell.length_c   1.000
_cell.angle_alpha   90.00
_cell.angle_beta   90.00
_cell.angle_gamma   90.00
#
_symmetry.space_group_name_H-M   'P 1'
#
loop_
_entity.id
_entity.type
_entity.pdbx_description
1 polymer ?
#
loop_
_entity_poly.entity_id
_entity_poly.type
_entity_poly.pdbx_seq_one_letter_code
_entity_poly.pdbx_strand_id
1 'polypeptide(L)'
;MALSARARIPVEVHASDPLSFAGATGQLRRQPEVELVEEMAGRPGTVAILLVDALDETTLSRLRRLTRTEGTRVVLVARALREADLLQVVECGVRAIVWRREATEDRLLQAVRAAARGDGDLPSDLIARLITQVGSMQRSAGGLPGAPASGLVQREVDVLRLVADGLSTEEIAGKLAYSERTVKNVMHGLTTRLHLRNRAHAVAYALREGYM
;
A
#
# COMPACT_ATOMS: atom_id res chain seq x y z
N MET A 1 -37.87 -30.43 -3.95
CA MET A 1 -37.17 -29.12 -3.97
C MET A 1 -35.69 -29.41 -3.78
N ALA A 2 -34.91 -29.36 -4.85
CA ALA A 2 -33.47 -29.57 -4.79
C ALA A 2 -32.84 -28.32 -4.16
N LEU A 3 -32.20 -28.44 -2.99
CA LEU A 3 -31.31 -27.46 -2.41
C LEU A 3 -30.17 -27.24 -3.43
N SER A 4 -30.19 -26.08 -4.06
CA SER A 4 -29.09 -25.63 -4.93
C SER A 4 -27.80 -25.74 -4.11
N ALA A 5 -26.94 -26.69 -4.46
CA ALA A 5 -25.63 -26.83 -3.83
C ALA A 5 -24.87 -25.52 -4.10
N ARG A 6 -24.76 -24.66 -3.08
CA ARG A 6 -23.92 -23.46 -3.15
C ARG A 6 -22.53 -23.91 -3.57
N ALA A 7 -22.08 -23.46 -4.73
CA ALA A 7 -20.74 -23.77 -5.21
C ALA A 7 -19.70 -23.41 -4.12
N ARG A 8 -18.89 -24.38 -3.74
CA ARG A 8 -17.82 -24.17 -2.76
C ARG A 8 -16.77 -23.21 -3.32
N ILE A 9 -16.21 -22.40 -2.47
CA ILE A 9 -15.14 -21.46 -2.85
C ILE A 9 -13.83 -22.26 -2.93
N PRO A 10 -13.19 -22.37 -4.10
CA PRO A 10 -11.89 -23.01 -4.21
C PRO A 10 -10.85 -22.16 -3.52
N VAL A 11 -10.12 -22.73 -2.56
CA VAL A 11 -9.10 -22.03 -1.76
C VAL A 11 -7.78 -22.76 -1.85
N GLU A 12 -6.75 -22.04 -2.23
CA GLU A 12 -5.36 -22.50 -2.22
C GLU A 12 -4.60 -21.83 -1.09
N VAL A 13 -3.85 -22.61 -0.32
CA VAL A 13 -3.07 -22.10 0.83
C VAL A 13 -1.58 -22.11 0.50
N HIS A 14 -0.94 -20.98 0.69
CA HIS A 14 0.49 -20.82 0.55
C HIS A 14 1.10 -20.36 1.87
N ALA A 15 2.07 -21.09 2.38
CA ALA A 15 2.82 -20.71 3.57
C ALA A 15 4.31 -20.97 3.37
N SER A 16 5.15 -20.25 4.09
CA SER A 16 6.60 -20.44 4.10
C SER A 16 7.04 -21.60 4.98
N ASP A 17 6.19 -22.01 5.94
CA ASP A 17 6.47 -23.08 6.88
C ASP A 17 5.32 -24.10 6.97
N PRO A 18 5.65 -25.39 7.22
CA PRO A 18 4.64 -26.46 7.28
C PRO A 18 3.62 -26.29 8.39
N LEU A 19 3.97 -25.69 9.53
CA LEU A 19 3.06 -25.51 10.66
C LEU A 19 1.96 -24.50 10.33
N SER A 20 2.32 -23.38 9.73
CA SER A 20 1.36 -22.38 9.26
C SER A 20 0.46 -22.93 8.17
N PHE A 21 1.02 -23.71 7.24
CA PHE A 21 0.25 -24.40 6.21
C PHE A 21 -0.78 -25.37 6.83
N ALA A 22 -0.33 -26.25 7.73
CA ALA A 22 -1.21 -27.22 8.40
C ALA A 22 -2.28 -26.52 9.27
N GLY A 23 -1.92 -25.44 9.96
CA GLY A 23 -2.84 -24.65 10.76
C GLY A 23 -3.96 -24.03 9.92
N ALA A 24 -3.63 -23.33 8.86
CA ALA A 24 -4.60 -22.68 8.00
C ALA A 24 -5.49 -23.69 7.25
N THR A 25 -4.89 -24.75 6.67
CA THR A 25 -5.64 -25.81 6.02
C THR A 25 -6.55 -26.55 6.98
N GLY A 26 -6.10 -26.82 8.21
CA GLY A 26 -6.90 -27.47 9.26
C GLY A 26 -8.13 -26.66 9.65
N GLN A 27 -8.01 -25.33 9.76
CA GLN A 27 -9.14 -24.44 10.04
C GLN A 27 -10.13 -24.38 8.87
N LEU A 28 -9.64 -24.23 7.65
CA LEU A 28 -10.48 -24.07 6.47
C LEU A 28 -11.18 -25.38 6.04
N ARG A 29 -10.56 -26.54 6.29
CA ARG A 29 -11.14 -27.87 5.96
C ARG A 29 -12.46 -28.11 6.68
N ARG A 30 -12.68 -27.50 7.84
CA ARG A 30 -13.93 -27.64 8.62
C ARG A 30 -15.07 -26.83 8.02
N GLN A 31 -14.79 -25.92 7.11
CA GLN A 31 -15.79 -25.02 6.52
C GLN A 31 -16.47 -25.68 5.31
N PRO A 32 -17.79 -25.93 5.36
CA PRO A 32 -18.52 -26.60 4.27
C PRO A 32 -18.54 -25.76 2.97
N GLU A 33 -18.30 -24.46 3.06
CA GLU A 33 -18.31 -23.55 1.92
C GLU A 33 -16.95 -23.47 1.20
N VAL A 34 -15.91 -24.09 1.76
CA VAL A 34 -14.54 -24.06 1.22
C VAL A 34 -14.21 -25.41 0.58
N GLU A 35 -13.59 -25.35 -0.58
CA GLU A 35 -12.93 -26.48 -1.24
C GLU A 35 -11.44 -26.20 -1.28
N LEU A 36 -10.65 -26.92 -0.48
CA LEU A 36 -9.19 -26.80 -0.53
C LEU A 36 -8.68 -27.44 -1.81
N VAL A 37 -7.89 -26.68 -2.57
CA VAL A 37 -7.26 -27.13 -3.82
C VAL A 37 -5.74 -27.07 -3.65
N GLU A 38 -5.02 -28.06 -4.19
CA GLU A 38 -3.56 -28.18 -4.02
C GLU A 38 -2.79 -27.38 -5.06
N GLU A 39 -3.37 -27.13 -6.22
CA GLU A 39 -2.73 -26.40 -7.31
C GLU A 39 -3.74 -25.51 -8.03
N MET A 40 -3.33 -24.26 -8.27
CA MET A 40 -4.15 -23.30 -9.03
C MET A 40 -4.23 -23.70 -10.51
N ALA A 41 -5.09 -24.63 -10.80
CA ALA A 41 -5.40 -25.04 -12.18
C ALA A 41 -6.25 -24.00 -12.92
N GLY A 42 -5.97 -22.69 -12.76
CA GLY A 42 -6.67 -21.62 -13.49
C GLY A 42 -8.20 -21.61 -13.30
N ARG A 43 -8.72 -22.13 -12.18
CA ARG A 43 -10.16 -22.12 -11.89
C ARG A 43 -10.62 -20.68 -11.59
N PRO A 44 -11.54 -20.12 -12.36
CA PRO A 44 -12.08 -18.79 -12.08
C PRO A 44 -12.70 -18.74 -10.68
N GLY A 45 -12.40 -17.67 -9.92
CA GLY A 45 -12.92 -17.47 -8.58
C GLY A 45 -12.13 -18.14 -7.45
N THR A 46 -10.96 -18.72 -7.74
CA THR A 46 -10.05 -19.24 -6.70
C THR A 46 -9.56 -18.12 -5.79
N VAL A 47 -9.56 -18.39 -4.48
CA VAL A 47 -8.98 -17.53 -3.47
C VAL A 47 -7.65 -18.11 -3.00
N ALA A 48 -6.55 -17.41 -3.22
CA ALA A 48 -5.23 -17.77 -2.71
C ALA A 48 -5.01 -17.11 -1.36
N ILE A 49 -4.74 -17.90 -0.33
CA ILE A 49 -4.33 -17.41 1.00
C ILE A 49 -2.80 -17.49 1.07
N LEU A 50 -2.16 -16.35 1.23
CA LEU A 50 -0.72 -16.27 1.40
C LEU A 50 -0.37 -15.91 2.85
N LEU A 51 0.25 -16.85 3.58
CA LEU A 51 0.71 -16.64 4.95
C LEU A 51 2.18 -16.24 4.94
N VAL A 52 2.48 -15.10 5.57
CA VAL A 52 3.83 -14.54 5.63
C VAL A 52 4.14 -13.97 7.02
N ASP A 53 5.41 -14.00 7.40
CA ASP A 53 5.87 -13.31 8.62
C ASP A 53 6.21 -11.86 8.33
N ALA A 54 6.89 -11.60 7.23
CA ALA A 54 7.24 -10.26 6.76
C ALA A 54 7.11 -10.18 5.23
N LEU A 55 6.98 -8.96 4.72
CA LEU A 55 7.00 -8.70 3.29
C LEU A 55 8.46 -8.46 2.85
N ASP A 56 9.01 -9.45 2.16
CA ASP A 56 10.29 -9.36 1.47
C ASP A 56 10.08 -9.37 -0.05
N GLU A 57 11.14 -9.18 -0.81
CA GLU A 57 11.09 -9.14 -2.27
C GLU A 57 10.59 -10.46 -2.88
N THR A 58 10.92 -11.59 -2.25
CA THR A 58 10.46 -12.93 -2.65
C THR A 58 8.96 -13.05 -2.48
N THR A 59 8.45 -12.60 -1.34
CA THR A 59 7.02 -12.57 -1.02
C THR A 59 6.25 -11.65 -1.98
N LEU A 60 6.78 -10.45 -2.26
CA LEU A 60 6.20 -9.52 -3.22
C LEU A 60 6.16 -10.12 -4.64
N SER A 61 7.21 -10.77 -5.06
CA SER A 61 7.26 -11.46 -6.36
C SER A 61 6.23 -12.58 -6.46
N ARG A 62 6.07 -13.37 -5.38
CA ARG A 62 5.05 -14.41 -5.27
C ARG A 62 3.64 -13.82 -5.30
N LEU A 63 3.43 -12.72 -4.56
CA LEU A 63 2.16 -11.99 -4.52
C LEU A 63 1.77 -11.49 -5.92
N ARG A 64 2.68 -10.82 -6.62
CA ARG A 64 2.47 -10.36 -8.00
C ARG A 64 2.15 -11.51 -8.96
N ARG A 65 2.79 -12.66 -8.78
CA ARG A 65 2.50 -13.86 -9.60
C ARG A 65 1.08 -14.37 -9.36
N LEU A 66 0.66 -14.48 -8.10
CA LEU A 66 -0.69 -14.92 -7.74
C LEU A 66 -1.77 -13.99 -8.28
N THR A 67 -1.57 -12.69 -8.17
CA THR A 67 -2.54 -11.68 -8.63
C THR A 67 -2.59 -11.51 -10.14
N ARG A 68 -1.54 -11.91 -10.87
CA ARG A 68 -1.54 -11.93 -12.36
C ARG A 68 -2.33 -13.10 -12.95
N THR A 69 -2.56 -14.15 -12.19
CA THR A 69 -3.37 -15.29 -12.63
C THR A 69 -4.83 -14.85 -12.72
N GLU A 70 -5.38 -14.92 -13.92
CA GLU A 70 -6.72 -14.42 -14.24
C GLU A 70 -7.78 -15.07 -13.32
N GLY A 71 -8.60 -14.24 -12.68
CA GLY A 71 -9.65 -14.69 -11.77
C GLY A 71 -9.20 -15.04 -10.35
N THR A 72 -7.91 -15.02 -10.04
CA THR A 72 -7.41 -15.29 -8.67
C THR A 72 -7.53 -14.07 -7.79
N ARG A 73 -8.04 -14.28 -6.58
CA ARG A 73 -8.17 -13.25 -5.55
C ARG A 73 -7.30 -13.61 -4.35
N VAL A 74 -6.54 -12.67 -3.84
CA VAL A 74 -5.55 -12.96 -2.79
C VAL A 74 -6.00 -12.42 -1.45
N VAL A 75 -5.92 -13.29 -0.43
CA VAL A 75 -6.00 -12.97 1.00
C VAL A 75 -4.58 -13.06 1.56
N LEU A 76 -4.08 -11.97 2.13
CA LEU A 76 -2.79 -11.94 2.79
C LEU A 76 -2.96 -12.12 4.30
N VAL A 77 -2.30 -13.12 4.87
CA VAL A 77 -2.22 -13.31 6.33
C VAL A 77 -0.82 -12.95 6.77
N ALA A 78 -0.67 -11.80 7.44
CA ALA A 78 0.64 -11.26 7.81
C ALA A 78 0.79 -11.09 9.33
N ARG A 79 2.02 -11.27 9.84
CA ARG A 79 2.35 -10.95 11.23
C ARG A 79 2.42 -9.45 11.45
N ALA A 80 3.07 -8.75 10.54
CA ALA A 80 3.22 -7.30 10.53
C ALA A 80 3.38 -6.79 9.10
N LEU A 81 2.95 -5.54 8.86
CA LEU A 81 3.17 -4.82 7.62
C LEU A 81 3.71 -3.43 7.97
N ARG A 82 4.83 -3.06 7.38
CA ARG A 82 5.37 -1.70 7.48
C ARG A 82 4.50 -0.75 6.67
N GLU A 83 4.57 0.51 6.95
CA GLU A 83 3.78 1.53 6.24
C GLU A 83 4.09 1.55 4.73
N ALA A 84 5.36 1.44 4.37
CA ALA A 84 5.80 1.38 2.97
C ALA A 84 5.29 0.13 2.22
N ASP A 85 5.11 -0.99 2.93
CA ASP A 85 4.68 -2.26 2.34
C ASP A 85 3.18 -2.24 2.01
N LEU A 86 2.38 -1.46 2.75
CA LEU A 86 0.93 -1.45 2.63
C LEU A 86 0.45 -1.01 1.24
N LEU A 87 1.03 0.05 0.70
CA LEU A 87 0.72 0.50 -0.67
C LEU A 87 1.08 -0.57 -1.70
N GLN A 88 2.25 -1.18 -1.58
CA GLN A 88 2.69 -2.22 -2.51
C GLN A 88 1.75 -3.43 -2.49
N VAL A 89 1.25 -3.83 -1.31
CA VAL A 89 0.28 -4.93 -1.17
C VAL A 89 -1.04 -4.59 -1.86
N VAL A 90 -1.54 -3.35 -1.68
CA VAL A 90 -2.77 -2.88 -2.32
C VAL A 90 -2.59 -2.76 -3.84
N GLU A 91 -1.48 -2.22 -4.31
CA GLU A 91 -1.12 -2.13 -5.73
C GLU A 91 -1.00 -3.51 -6.40
N CYS A 92 -0.52 -4.51 -5.66
CA CYS A 92 -0.52 -5.90 -6.11
C CYS A 92 -1.92 -6.51 -6.25
N GLY A 93 -3.01 -5.82 -5.84
CA GLY A 93 -4.38 -6.30 -6.00
C GLY A 93 -4.85 -7.26 -4.90
N VAL A 94 -4.21 -7.26 -3.72
CA VAL A 94 -4.69 -7.99 -2.55
C VAL A 94 -6.06 -7.48 -2.15
N ARG A 95 -7.02 -8.39 -1.95
CA ARG A 95 -8.41 -8.05 -1.61
C ARG A 95 -8.68 -8.04 -0.12
N ALA A 96 -8.03 -8.94 0.62
CA ALA A 96 -8.23 -9.02 2.07
C ALA A 96 -6.89 -9.17 2.78
N ILE A 97 -6.77 -8.56 3.96
CA ILE A 97 -5.63 -8.72 4.86
C ILE A 97 -6.15 -9.16 6.22
N VAL A 98 -5.50 -10.16 6.79
CA VAL A 98 -5.79 -10.68 8.13
C VAL A 98 -4.51 -10.66 8.95
N TRP A 99 -4.57 -10.09 10.15
CA TRP A 99 -3.44 -10.23 11.07
C TRP A 99 -3.30 -11.66 11.55
N ARG A 100 -2.08 -12.20 11.54
CA ARG A 100 -1.83 -13.59 11.94
C ARG A 100 -2.35 -13.91 13.35
N ARG A 101 -2.27 -12.95 14.28
CA ARG A 101 -2.81 -13.07 15.65
C ARG A 101 -4.34 -13.18 15.70
N GLU A 102 -5.01 -12.73 14.64
CA GLU A 102 -6.46 -12.71 14.51
C GLU A 102 -6.98 -13.78 13.53
N ALA A 103 -6.09 -14.60 12.97
CA ALA A 103 -6.40 -15.59 11.96
C ALA A 103 -7.10 -16.82 12.56
N THR A 104 -8.28 -16.61 13.15
CA THR A 104 -9.20 -17.67 13.59
C THR A 104 -9.94 -18.25 12.39
N GLU A 105 -10.58 -19.40 12.61
CA GLU A 105 -11.39 -20.08 11.60
C GLU A 105 -12.44 -19.15 10.98
N ASP A 106 -13.22 -18.45 11.81
CA ASP A 106 -14.26 -17.52 11.36
C ASP A 106 -13.68 -16.32 10.62
N ARG A 107 -12.56 -15.78 11.11
CA ARG A 107 -11.91 -14.61 10.47
C ARG A 107 -11.32 -14.96 9.11
N LEU A 108 -10.71 -16.13 8.97
CA LEU A 108 -10.22 -16.61 7.67
C LEU A 108 -11.37 -16.85 6.70
N LEU A 109 -12.47 -17.49 7.15
CA LEU A 109 -13.64 -17.69 6.33
C LEU A 109 -14.27 -16.37 5.87
N GLN A 110 -14.38 -15.39 6.76
CA GLN A 110 -14.86 -14.06 6.41
C GLN A 110 -14.01 -13.42 5.31
N ALA A 111 -12.68 -13.45 5.44
CA ALA A 111 -11.75 -12.91 4.46
C ALA A 111 -11.85 -13.63 3.10
N VAL A 112 -11.99 -14.98 3.11
CA VAL A 112 -12.22 -15.78 1.91
C VAL A 112 -13.52 -15.39 1.22
N ARG A 113 -14.62 -15.24 1.97
CA ARG A 113 -15.92 -14.82 1.42
C ARG A 113 -15.85 -13.41 0.81
N ALA A 114 -15.23 -12.47 1.50
CA ALA A 114 -15.06 -11.10 1.01
C ALA A 114 -14.24 -11.10 -0.28
N ALA A 115 -13.09 -11.77 -0.28
CA ALA A 115 -12.27 -11.92 -1.47
C ALA A 115 -13.04 -12.59 -2.61
N ALA A 116 -13.78 -13.66 -2.35
CA ALA A 116 -14.57 -14.39 -3.35
C ALA A 116 -15.66 -13.52 -4.00
N ARG A 117 -16.22 -12.53 -3.30
CA ARG A 117 -17.15 -11.55 -3.87
C ARG A 117 -16.47 -10.40 -4.58
N GLY A 118 -15.17 -10.23 -4.37
CA GLY A 118 -14.42 -9.06 -4.86
C GLY A 118 -14.45 -7.87 -3.90
N ASP A 119 -15.00 -8.07 -2.70
CA ASP A 119 -15.02 -7.06 -1.65
C ASP A 119 -13.64 -6.87 -1.02
N GLY A 120 -13.37 -5.67 -0.50
CA GLY A 120 -12.18 -5.41 0.32
C GLY A 120 -12.45 -5.77 1.78
N ASP A 121 -11.51 -6.46 2.42
CA ASP A 121 -11.58 -6.78 3.85
C ASP A 121 -10.20 -6.49 4.49
N LEU A 122 -10.08 -5.32 5.08
CA LEU A 122 -8.84 -4.84 5.70
C LEU A 122 -9.06 -4.59 7.19
N PRO A 123 -8.07 -4.89 8.05
CA PRO A 123 -8.07 -4.46 9.44
C PRO A 123 -8.26 -2.95 9.57
N SER A 124 -8.99 -2.51 10.58
CA SER A 124 -9.32 -1.08 10.77
C SER A 124 -8.11 -0.19 10.97
N ASP A 125 -7.05 -0.70 11.61
CA ASP A 125 -5.77 0.00 11.76
C ASP A 125 -5.07 0.22 10.42
N LEU A 126 -5.16 -0.71 9.48
CA LEU A 126 -4.62 -0.54 8.13
C LEU A 126 -5.45 0.44 7.30
N ILE A 127 -6.77 0.45 7.45
CA ILE A 127 -7.64 1.43 6.80
C ILE A 127 -7.27 2.85 7.28
N ALA A 128 -7.12 3.05 8.59
CA ALA A 128 -6.71 4.34 9.14
C ALA A 128 -5.35 4.80 8.61
N ARG A 129 -4.38 3.87 8.51
CA ARG A 129 -3.04 4.15 7.95
C ARG A 129 -3.12 4.49 6.45
N LEU A 130 -3.91 3.78 5.66
CA LEU A 130 -4.14 4.08 4.24
C LEU A 130 -4.75 5.47 4.06
N ILE A 131 -5.78 5.83 4.84
CA ILE A 131 -6.41 7.15 4.78
C ILE A 131 -5.36 8.24 5.09
N THR A 132 -4.55 8.03 6.13
CA THR A 132 -3.47 8.97 6.48
C THR A 132 -2.45 9.10 5.35
N GLN A 133 -2.05 7.99 4.75
CA GLN A 133 -1.06 7.95 3.67
C GLN A 133 -1.59 8.58 2.38
N VAL A 134 -2.82 8.26 1.98
CA VAL A 134 -3.49 8.92 0.84
C VAL A 134 -3.67 10.42 1.12
N GLY A 135 -4.08 10.79 2.33
CA GLY A 135 -4.18 12.20 2.74
C GLY A 135 -2.84 12.93 2.75
N SER A 136 -1.73 12.26 3.07
CA SER A 136 -0.39 12.84 2.96
C SER A 136 0.07 12.97 1.51
N MET A 137 -0.20 11.96 0.68
CA MET A 137 0.05 12.01 -0.77
C MET A 137 -0.75 13.13 -1.45
N GLN A 138 -2.03 13.28 -1.10
CA GLN A 138 -2.88 14.36 -1.62
C GLN A 138 -2.41 15.74 -1.12
N ARG A 139 -1.98 15.87 0.13
CA ARG A 139 -1.38 17.11 0.63
C ARG A 139 -0.03 17.40 0.00
N SER A 140 0.72 16.37 -0.36
CA SER A 140 1.96 16.49 -1.14
C SER A 140 1.67 16.76 -2.63
N ALA A 141 0.51 16.33 -3.13
CA ALA A 141 0.02 16.55 -4.49
C ALA A 141 -0.91 17.78 -4.60
N GLY A 142 -1.22 18.44 -3.49
CA GLY A 142 -2.17 19.56 -3.37
C GLY A 142 -1.66 20.91 -3.91
N GLY A 143 -0.88 20.87 -4.98
CA GLY A 143 -0.72 22.00 -5.87
C GLY A 143 -1.46 21.70 -7.17
N LEU A 144 -2.52 22.46 -7.47
CA LEU A 144 -3.30 22.51 -8.73
C LEU A 144 -3.69 21.17 -9.37
N PRO A 145 -4.95 20.94 -9.80
CA PRO A 145 -5.37 19.76 -10.54
C PRO A 145 -4.54 19.67 -11.85
N GLY A 146 -3.60 18.72 -11.90
CA GLY A 146 -2.77 18.51 -13.10
C GLY A 146 -1.26 18.45 -12.87
N ALA A 147 -0.75 18.68 -11.66
CA ALA A 147 0.69 18.56 -11.41
C ALA A 147 1.12 17.10 -11.25
N PRO A 148 2.17 16.63 -11.97
CA PRO A 148 2.68 15.27 -11.87
C PRO A 148 3.26 14.97 -10.48
N ALA A 149 3.24 13.70 -10.07
CA ALA A 149 3.74 13.21 -8.77
C ALA A 149 5.23 13.51 -8.47
N SER A 150 5.96 14.09 -9.42
CA SER A 150 7.35 14.56 -9.33
C SER A 150 7.49 16.07 -9.12
N GLY A 151 6.39 16.82 -8.96
CA GLY A 151 6.41 18.27 -8.87
C GLY A 151 6.75 18.83 -7.48
N LEU A 152 6.88 20.17 -7.43
CA LEU A 152 7.04 20.94 -6.18
C LEU A 152 5.67 21.11 -5.51
N VAL A 153 5.61 20.94 -4.19
CA VAL A 153 4.42 21.28 -3.40
C VAL A 153 4.39 22.77 -3.06
N GLN A 154 3.20 23.34 -2.83
CA GLN A 154 3.02 24.79 -2.61
C GLN A 154 3.99 25.36 -1.56
N ARG A 155 4.20 24.66 -0.45
CA ARG A 155 5.13 25.04 0.61
C ARG A 155 6.59 25.12 0.11
N GLU A 156 6.99 24.25 -0.82
CA GLU A 156 8.33 24.26 -1.44
C GLU A 156 8.45 25.41 -2.43
N VAL A 157 7.39 25.68 -3.18
CA VAL A 157 7.31 26.83 -4.10
C VAL A 157 7.43 28.15 -3.33
N ASP A 158 6.71 28.29 -2.22
CA ASP A 158 6.76 29.50 -1.38
C ASP A 158 8.18 29.74 -0.83
N VAL A 159 8.85 28.68 -0.36
CA VAL A 159 10.24 28.75 0.08
C VAL A 159 11.14 29.14 -1.11
N LEU A 160 10.97 28.50 -2.29
CA LEU A 160 11.81 28.75 -3.46
C LEU A 160 11.63 30.17 -4.04
N ARG A 161 10.43 30.74 -3.99
CA ARG A 161 10.17 32.13 -4.38
C ARG A 161 11.01 33.10 -3.53
N LEU A 162 10.96 32.92 -2.21
CA LEU A 162 11.75 33.76 -1.30
C LEU A 162 13.26 33.53 -1.44
N VAL A 163 13.64 32.28 -1.81
CA VAL A 163 15.03 31.99 -2.19
C VAL A 163 15.43 32.72 -3.46
N ALA A 164 14.56 32.78 -4.47
CA ALA A 164 14.79 33.49 -5.72
C ALA A 164 14.89 34.99 -5.50
N ASP A 165 14.14 35.53 -4.53
CA ASP A 165 14.22 36.95 -4.08
C ASP A 165 15.48 37.25 -3.28
N GLY A 166 16.37 36.28 -3.07
CA GLY A 166 17.65 36.42 -2.39
C GLY A 166 17.62 36.38 -0.86
N LEU A 167 16.48 36.03 -0.25
CA LEU A 167 16.34 36.02 1.21
C LEU A 167 17.18 34.90 1.84
N SER A 168 17.73 35.17 3.02
CA SER A 168 18.38 34.16 3.87
C SER A 168 17.41 33.20 4.48
N THR A 169 17.89 32.05 5.02
CA THR A 169 17.07 31.07 5.69
C THR A 169 16.31 31.64 6.90
N GLU A 170 16.94 32.57 7.63
CA GLU A 170 16.34 33.26 8.78
C GLU A 170 15.18 34.16 8.34
N GLU A 171 15.38 34.97 7.31
CA GLU A 171 14.34 35.85 6.76
C GLU A 171 13.17 35.10 6.19
N ILE A 172 13.42 33.96 5.51
CA ILE A 172 12.37 33.07 5.01
C ILE A 172 11.58 32.47 6.17
N ALA A 173 12.28 32.02 7.21
CA ALA A 173 11.64 31.48 8.42
C ALA A 173 10.72 32.52 9.07
N GLY A 174 11.16 33.76 9.19
CA GLY A 174 10.36 34.86 9.72
C GLY A 174 9.11 35.15 8.85
N LYS A 175 9.28 35.24 7.51
CA LYS A 175 8.17 35.54 6.59
C LYS A 175 7.11 34.44 6.53
N LEU A 176 7.50 33.17 6.62
CA LEU A 176 6.59 32.03 6.52
C LEU A 176 6.11 31.52 7.88
N ALA A 177 6.49 32.18 8.99
CA ALA A 177 6.24 31.73 10.35
C ALA A 177 6.73 30.29 10.62
N TYR A 178 7.91 29.97 10.09
CA TYR A 178 8.60 28.67 10.28
C TYR A 178 9.82 28.85 11.18
N SER A 179 10.36 27.72 11.67
CA SER A 179 11.72 27.71 12.20
C SER A 179 12.75 27.62 11.06
N GLU A 180 13.96 28.13 11.26
CA GLU A 180 15.06 27.95 10.31
C GLU A 180 15.31 26.47 9.98
N ARG A 181 15.19 25.59 11.01
CA ARG A 181 15.29 24.13 10.85
C ARG A 181 14.24 23.60 9.86
N THR A 182 13.03 24.15 9.93
CA THR A 182 11.93 23.79 9.00
C THR A 182 12.28 24.18 7.58
N VAL A 183 12.79 25.40 7.35
CA VAL A 183 13.21 25.88 6.03
C VAL A 183 14.36 25.03 5.48
N LYS A 184 15.36 24.71 6.30
CA LYS A 184 16.48 23.82 5.95
C LYS A 184 15.98 22.42 5.57
N ASN A 185 15.03 21.85 6.31
CA ASN A 185 14.45 20.54 6.02
C ASN A 185 13.65 20.55 4.72
N VAL A 186 12.87 21.60 4.43
CA VAL A 186 12.15 21.77 3.17
C VAL A 186 13.13 21.78 2.00
N MET A 187 14.16 22.62 2.08
CA MET A 187 15.20 22.72 1.04
C MET A 187 15.95 21.41 0.84
N HIS A 188 16.34 20.74 1.93
CA HIS A 188 17.02 19.45 1.86
C HIS A 188 16.12 18.37 1.25
N GLY A 189 14.87 18.29 1.68
CA GLY A 189 13.90 17.31 1.17
C GLY A 189 13.66 17.45 -0.33
N LEU A 190 13.40 18.68 -0.81
CA LEU A 190 13.18 18.91 -2.25
C LEU A 190 14.45 18.68 -3.09
N THR A 191 15.63 19.10 -2.61
CA THR A 191 16.88 18.89 -3.36
C THR A 191 17.25 17.41 -3.45
N THR A 192 17.04 16.65 -2.39
CA THR A 192 17.27 15.19 -2.38
C THR A 192 16.29 14.48 -3.30
N ARG A 193 15.00 14.75 -3.19
CA ARG A 193 13.92 14.09 -3.96
C ARG A 193 14.04 14.37 -5.46
N LEU A 194 14.37 15.60 -5.84
CA LEU A 194 14.48 16.02 -7.24
C LEU A 194 15.92 15.95 -7.79
N HIS A 195 16.85 15.35 -7.02
CA HIS A 195 18.27 15.22 -7.39
C HIS A 195 18.93 16.55 -7.79
N LEU A 196 18.58 17.64 -7.09
CA LEU A 196 19.10 18.98 -7.35
C LEU A 196 20.41 19.21 -6.59
N ARG A 197 21.39 19.81 -7.24
CA ARG A 197 22.76 19.93 -6.71
C ARG A 197 22.92 20.97 -5.62
N ASN A 198 22.13 22.05 -5.68
CA ASN A 198 22.22 23.17 -4.74
C ASN A 198 20.96 24.06 -4.81
N ARG A 199 20.92 25.08 -3.95
CA ARG A 199 19.84 26.06 -3.83
C ARG A 199 19.52 26.79 -5.16
N ALA A 200 20.55 27.19 -5.90
CA ALA A 200 20.37 27.88 -7.19
C ALA A 200 19.78 26.92 -8.25
N HIS A 201 20.20 25.67 -8.25
CA HIS A 201 19.64 24.64 -9.14
C HIS A 201 18.15 24.37 -8.82
N ALA A 202 17.76 24.46 -7.55
CA ALA A 202 16.36 24.30 -7.15
C ALA A 202 15.50 25.48 -7.66
N VAL A 203 15.98 26.70 -7.59
CA VAL A 203 15.32 27.90 -8.18
C VAL A 203 15.21 27.77 -9.70
N ALA A 204 16.30 27.41 -10.38
CA ALA A 204 16.31 27.23 -11.82
C ALA A 204 15.34 26.12 -12.28
N TYR A 205 15.23 25.06 -11.53
CA TYR A 205 14.25 23.99 -11.74
C TYR A 205 12.82 24.52 -11.65
N ALA A 206 12.49 25.24 -10.57
CA ALA A 206 11.15 25.77 -10.35
C ALA A 206 10.72 26.77 -11.44
N LEU A 207 11.65 27.63 -11.92
CA LEU A 207 11.41 28.53 -13.05
C LEU A 207 11.15 27.77 -14.35
N ARG A 208 11.97 26.76 -14.67
CA ARG A 208 11.87 26.00 -15.91
C ARG A 208 10.59 25.18 -15.98
N GLU A 209 10.16 24.63 -14.86
CA GLU A 209 8.93 23.83 -14.78
C GLU A 209 7.67 24.68 -14.56
N GLY A 210 7.78 26.02 -14.54
CA GLY A 210 6.64 26.94 -14.49
C GLY A 210 5.97 27.09 -13.11
N TYR A 211 6.69 26.79 -12.03
CA TYR A 211 6.17 26.97 -10.67
C TYR A 211 6.31 28.44 -10.16
N MET A 212 7.14 29.21 -10.83
CA MET A 212 7.39 30.61 -10.50
C MET A 212 7.49 31.46 -11.74
#